data_2874c121fa301b6d766b39258213bfdf
#
_entry.id   2874c121fa301b6d766b39258213bfdf
#
_cell.length_a   1.000
_cell.length_b   1.000
_cell.length_c   1.000
_cell.angle_alpha   90.00
_cell.angle_beta   90.00
_cell.angle_gamma   90.00
#
_symmetry.space_group_name_H-M   'P 1'
#
loop_
_entity.id
_entity.type
_entity.pdbx_description
1 polymer ?
#
loop_
_entity_poly.entity_id
_entity_poly.type
_entity_poly.pdbx_seq_one_letter_code
_entity_poly.pdbx_strand_id
1 'polypeptide(L)'
;MKHMMTSWLARLAVAGAIALLASAPLAAQRGRAAQRQAPDAEGRGQDEAGVTPGEIQRMFDAYALMQAQAQLDITDEQFNRFLTRFKALQEVRRHGMQERGRILMSLRTLANAPQLDDAQIKERLNALQDLEARSTADLKKAYDAIDQLLDIRQQAKFRIFEEQMERRKLELVMRARQRKQPKL
;
A
#
# COMPACT_ATOMS: atom_id res chain seq x y z
N MET A 1 2.95 -21.40 -28.18
CA MET A 1 3.09 -21.10 -26.74
C MET A 1 3.73 -19.72 -26.51
N LYS A 2 3.27 -18.65 -27.21
CA LYS A 2 3.90 -17.30 -27.16
C LYS A 2 2.93 -16.15 -26.77
N HIS A 3 1.67 -16.43 -26.43
CA HIS A 3 0.67 -15.37 -26.19
C HIS A 3 0.20 -15.17 -24.75
N MET A 4 0.77 -15.89 -23.75
CA MET A 4 0.35 -15.72 -22.35
C MET A 4 1.19 -14.73 -21.52
N MET A 5 2.27 -14.16 -22.08
CA MET A 5 3.15 -13.24 -21.32
C MET A 5 2.77 -11.75 -21.36
N THR A 6 1.86 -11.36 -22.24
CA THR A 6 1.58 -9.92 -22.47
C THR A 6 0.47 -9.32 -21.58
N SER A 7 -0.34 -10.14 -20.90
CA SER A 7 -1.46 -9.61 -20.09
C SER A 7 -1.06 -9.17 -18.67
N TRP A 8 0.14 -9.50 -18.22
CA TRP A 8 0.59 -9.19 -16.85
C TRP A 8 1.11 -7.77 -16.67
N LEU A 9 1.68 -7.18 -17.71
CA LEU A 9 2.24 -5.82 -17.66
C LEU A 9 1.17 -4.71 -17.58
N ALA A 10 -0.03 -4.96 -18.08
CA ALA A 10 -1.12 -3.97 -18.03
C ALA A 10 -1.73 -3.77 -16.63
N ARG A 11 -1.49 -4.68 -15.68
CA ARG A 11 -2.12 -4.64 -14.34
C ARG A 11 -1.36 -3.85 -13.29
N LEU A 12 -0.11 -3.47 -13.54
CA LEU A 12 0.71 -2.67 -12.62
C LEU A 12 0.40 -1.16 -12.64
N ALA A 13 -0.35 -0.68 -13.64
CA ALA A 13 -0.59 0.76 -13.81
C ALA A 13 -1.65 1.37 -12.87
N VAL A 14 -2.47 0.54 -12.18
CA VAL A 14 -3.61 1.06 -11.39
C VAL A 14 -3.26 1.37 -9.93
N ALA A 15 -2.14 0.87 -9.40
CA ALA A 15 -1.77 1.07 -7.99
C ALA A 15 -1.11 2.44 -7.67
N GLY A 16 -0.90 3.31 -8.67
CA GLY A 16 -0.12 4.54 -8.53
C GLY A 16 -0.84 5.79 -7.98
N ALA A 17 -2.14 5.74 -7.68
CA ALA A 17 -2.93 6.96 -7.45
C ALA A 17 -3.17 7.36 -5.97
N ILE A 18 -2.52 6.74 -4.97
CA ILE A 18 -2.92 6.92 -3.56
C ILE A 18 -1.98 7.83 -2.74
N ALA A 19 -0.99 8.48 -3.32
CA ALA A 19 0.02 9.21 -2.53
C ALA A 19 -0.02 10.74 -2.68
N LEU A 20 -1.17 11.37 -2.82
CA LEU A 20 -1.25 12.83 -2.86
C LEU A 20 -2.32 13.34 -1.90
N LEU A 21 -1.92 13.76 -0.71
CA LEU A 21 -2.47 14.90 0.04
C LEU A 21 -1.92 14.90 1.48
N ALA A 22 -0.91 15.69 1.74
CA ALA A 22 -0.73 16.40 3.01
C ALA A 22 0.39 17.42 2.88
N SER A 23 0.06 18.64 2.58
CA SER A 23 0.89 19.79 2.88
C SER A 23 -0.01 20.90 3.36
N ALA A 24 -0.05 21.11 4.68
CA ALA A 24 -0.54 22.34 5.28
C ALA A 24 0.65 23.09 5.88
N PRO A 25 0.73 24.44 5.75
CA PRO A 25 1.86 25.21 6.24
C PRO A 25 1.76 25.44 7.75
N LEU A 26 2.89 25.25 8.47
CA LEU A 26 3.07 25.75 9.82
C LEU A 26 3.25 27.25 9.78
N ALA A 27 2.28 27.98 10.30
CA ALA A 27 2.47 29.37 10.69
C ALA A 27 2.78 29.41 12.19
N ALA A 28 3.88 30.07 12.52
CA ALA A 28 4.39 30.29 13.85
C ALA A 28 3.43 31.14 14.70
N GLN A 29 3.23 30.75 15.95
CA GLN A 29 2.94 31.70 17.03
C GLN A 29 3.66 31.33 18.31
N ARG A 30 4.63 32.20 18.64
CA ARG A 30 5.20 32.34 19.98
C ARG A 30 4.25 33.14 20.85
N GLY A 31 4.12 32.72 22.10
CA GLY A 31 3.76 33.69 23.15
C GLY A 31 2.98 33.17 24.34
N ARG A 32 3.74 33.05 25.42
CA ARG A 32 3.35 33.31 26.83
C ARG A 32 2.67 32.24 27.66
N ALA A 33 3.43 31.93 28.67
CA ALA A 33 3.08 31.22 29.88
C ALA A 33 1.95 31.91 30.69
N ALA A 34 1.10 31.12 31.29
CA ALA A 34 0.70 31.28 32.70
C ALA A 34 -0.12 30.05 33.13
N GLN A 35 0.32 29.50 34.24
CA GLN A 35 -0.30 28.52 35.10
C GLN A 35 -1.78 28.80 35.40
N ARG A 36 -2.60 27.76 35.42
CA ARG A 36 -3.54 27.46 36.52
C ARG A 36 -4.12 26.05 36.37
N GLN A 37 -3.87 25.27 37.42
CA GLN A 37 -4.51 24.00 37.68
C GLN A 37 -6.00 24.21 37.97
N ALA A 38 -6.83 23.33 37.41
CA ALA A 38 -8.05 22.85 38.06
C ALA A 38 -8.47 21.54 37.35
N PRO A 39 -9.01 20.57 38.08
CA PRO A 39 -9.19 19.18 37.66
C PRO A 39 -10.54 18.96 36.99
N ASP A 40 -10.69 17.77 36.44
CA ASP A 40 -11.95 17.12 36.03
C ASP A 40 -12.60 17.61 34.73
N ALA A 41 -12.16 17.01 33.63
CA ALA A 41 -13.03 16.68 32.51
C ALA A 41 -12.54 15.41 31.82
N GLU A 42 -12.73 14.28 32.51
CA GLU A 42 -12.74 12.97 31.85
C GLU A 42 -13.83 12.97 30.78
N GLY A 43 -13.48 12.49 29.57
CA GLY A 43 -14.43 11.88 28.67
C GLY A 43 -15.13 12.79 27.68
N ARG A 44 -14.38 13.49 26.79
CA ARG A 44 -14.93 13.90 25.47
C ARG A 44 -13.77 14.24 24.52
N GLY A 45 -13.41 13.32 23.67
CA GLY A 45 -12.42 13.61 22.61
C GLY A 45 -11.78 12.41 21.94
N GLN A 46 -12.38 11.23 21.96
CA GLN A 46 -11.82 10.04 21.28
C GLN A 46 -12.61 9.60 20.04
N ASP A 47 -13.64 10.30 19.61
CA ASP A 47 -14.55 9.80 18.58
C ASP A 47 -14.39 10.40 17.17
N GLU A 48 -13.34 11.19 16.89
CA GLU A 48 -13.13 11.74 15.55
C GLU A 48 -11.75 11.47 14.93
N ALA A 49 -10.94 10.62 15.50
CA ALA A 49 -9.73 10.13 14.85
C ALA A 49 -10.12 9.12 13.76
N GLY A 50 -10.55 9.60 12.61
CA GLY A 50 -10.89 8.76 11.46
C GLY A 50 -9.73 7.80 11.15
N VAL A 51 -10.05 6.53 10.96
CA VAL A 51 -9.10 5.44 10.66
C VAL A 51 -8.11 5.89 9.59
N THR A 52 -6.82 5.81 9.88
CA THR A 52 -5.76 6.20 8.95
C THR A 52 -5.62 5.17 7.82
N PRO A 53 -5.11 5.56 6.65
CA PRO A 53 -4.83 4.60 5.57
C PRO A 53 -3.95 3.42 6.00
N GLY A 54 -2.99 3.65 6.92
CA GLY A 54 -2.13 2.60 7.45
C GLY A 54 -2.88 1.63 8.38
N GLU A 55 -3.86 2.11 9.14
CA GLU A 55 -4.72 1.25 9.95
C GLU A 55 -5.67 0.43 9.09
N ILE A 56 -6.26 1.03 8.06
CA ILE A 56 -7.07 0.30 7.07
C ILE A 56 -6.23 -0.83 6.45
N GLN A 57 -4.99 -0.53 6.07
CA GLN A 57 -4.09 -1.55 5.50
C GLN A 57 -3.85 -2.70 6.50
N ARG A 58 -3.51 -2.41 7.75
CA ARG A 58 -3.25 -3.44 8.78
C ARG A 58 -4.50 -4.29 9.08
N MET A 59 -5.65 -3.64 9.22
CA MET A 59 -6.92 -4.35 9.43
C MET A 59 -7.26 -5.25 8.25
N PHE A 60 -6.99 -4.76 7.04
CA PHE A 60 -7.24 -5.52 5.83
C PHE A 60 -6.29 -6.71 5.69
N ASP A 61 -5.01 -6.55 6.00
CA ASP A 61 -4.03 -7.63 5.97
C ASP A 61 -4.39 -8.73 6.99
N ALA A 62 -4.84 -8.35 8.18
CA ALA A 62 -5.33 -9.30 9.18
C ALA A 62 -6.60 -10.04 8.71
N TYR A 63 -7.54 -9.31 8.12
CA TYR A 63 -8.76 -9.91 7.56
C TYR A 63 -8.43 -10.87 6.41
N ALA A 64 -7.53 -10.50 5.52
CA ALA A 64 -7.09 -11.34 4.42
C ALA A 64 -6.51 -12.68 4.92
N LEU A 65 -5.70 -12.63 5.98
CA LEU A 65 -5.13 -13.84 6.59
C LEU A 65 -6.20 -14.76 7.19
N MET A 66 -7.19 -14.19 7.88
CA MET A 66 -8.30 -14.98 8.43
C MET A 66 -9.13 -15.69 7.34
N GLN A 67 -9.30 -15.02 6.19
CA GLN A 67 -10.06 -15.56 5.06
C GLN A 67 -9.26 -16.58 4.23
N ALA A 68 -7.94 -16.42 4.17
CA ALA A 68 -7.09 -17.24 3.32
C ALA A 68 -7.20 -18.73 3.61
N GLN A 69 -7.15 -19.12 4.88
CA GLN A 69 -7.21 -20.54 5.27
C GLN A 69 -8.47 -21.23 4.74
N ALA A 70 -9.63 -20.62 4.96
CA ALA A 70 -10.92 -21.16 4.53
C ALA A 70 -11.11 -21.13 3.01
N GLN A 71 -10.69 -20.05 2.35
CA GLN A 71 -10.92 -19.88 0.92
C GLN A 71 -9.96 -20.67 0.04
N LEU A 72 -8.76 -20.95 0.55
CA LEU A 72 -7.74 -21.70 -0.17
C LEU A 72 -7.79 -23.20 0.14
N ASP A 73 -8.62 -23.65 1.09
CA ASP A 73 -8.66 -25.03 1.61
C ASP A 73 -7.25 -25.53 2.00
N ILE A 74 -6.47 -24.67 2.67
CA ILE A 74 -5.14 -25.05 3.16
C ILE A 74 -5.24 -25.65 4.56
N THR A 75 -4.43 -26.70 4.81
CA THR A 75 -4.36 -27.34 6.12
C THR A 75 -3.69 -26.44 7.15
N ASP A 76 -3.88 -26.71 8.44
CA ASP A 76 -3.22 -25.94 9.52
C ASP A 76 -1.69 -25.98 9.39
N GLU A 77 -1.15 -27.08 8.93
CA GLU A 77 0.28 -27.26 8.70
C GLU A 77 0.80 -26.39 7.54
N GLN A 78 0.03 -26.33 6.44
CA GLN A 78 0.31 -25.45 5.32
C GLN A 78 0.16 -23.98 5.71
N PHE A 79 -0.84 -23.66 6.55
CA PHE A 79 -1.19 -22.29 6.92
C PHE A 79 -0.03 -21.54 7.55
N ASN A 80 0.70 -22.13 8.48
CA ASN A 80 1.85 -21.47 9.12
C ASN A 80 2.94 -21.09 8.11
N ARG A 81 3.22 -21.97 7.15
CA ARG A 81 4.19 -21.71 6.08
C ARG A 81 3.66 -20.68 5.08
N PHE A 82 2.39 -20.79 4.71
CA PHE A 82 1.70 -19.83 3.86
C PHE A 82 1.71 -18.43 4.50
N LEU A 83 1.37 -18.29 5.76
CA LEU A 83 1.39 -17.04 6.50
C LEU A 83 2.72 -16.31 6.39
N THR A 84 3.83 -17.03 6.57
CA THR A 84 5.17 -16.46 6.45
C THR A 84 5.45 -15.95 5.04
N ARG A 85 5.10 -16.72 4.02
CA ARG A 85 5.32 -16.35 2.61
C ARG A 85 4.38 -15.23 2.17
N PHE A 86 3.12 -15.25 2.62
CA PHE A 86 2.17 -14.18 2.33
C PHE A 86 2.59 -12.85 2.95
N LYS A 87 3.08 -12.84 4.19
CA LYS A 87 3.66 -11.65 4.81
C LYS A 87 4.85 -11.12 4.02
N ALA A 88 5.74 -11.99 3.55
CA ALA A 88 6.86 -11.59 2.72
C ALA A 88 6.41 -10.96 1.39
N LEU A 89 5.38 -11.50 0.74
CA LEU A 89 4.78 -10.91 -0.46
C LEU A 89 4.23 -9.49 -0.17
N GLN A 90 3.52 -9.31 0.95
CA GLN A 90 2.99 -7.99 1.33
C GLN A 90 4.12 -6.98 1.59
N GLU A 91 5.23 -7.41 2.21
CA GLU A 91 6.41 -6.56 2.43
C GLU A 91 7.06 -6.12 1.12
N VAL A 92 7.25 -7.04 0.16
CA VAL A 92 7.78 -6.73 -1.17
C VAL A 92 6.91 -5.66 -1.85
N ARG A 93 5.59 -5.84 -1.82
CA ARG A 93 4.64 -4.86 -2.39
C ARG A 93 4.75 -3.50 -1.71
N ARG A 94 4.76 -3.50 -0.38
CA ARG A 94 4.82 -2.26 0.42
C ARG A 94 6.12 -1.50 0.15
N HIS A 95 7.24 -2.19 0.15
CA HIS A 95 8.55 -1.60 -0.11
C HIS A 95 8.63 -1.00 -1.51
N GLY A 96 8.22 -1.75 -2.53
CA GLY A 96 8.20 -1.26 -3.92
C GLY A 96 7.34 -0.01 -4.10
N MET A 97 6.13 0.03 -3.48
CA MET A 97 5.27 1.22 -3.52
C MET A 97 5.89 2.42 -2.81
N GLN A 98 6.52 2.23 -1.67
CA GLN A 98 7.17 3.31 -0.92
C GLN A 98 8.35 3.90 -1.69
N GLU A 99 9.21 3.04 -2.26
CA GLU A 99 10.37 3.47 -3.03
C GLU A 99 9.94 4.20 -4.30
N ARG A 100 8.94 3.65 -5.03
CA ARG A 100 8.33 4.32 -6.17
C ARG A 100 7.79 5.71 -5.80
N GLY A 101 7.08 5.81 -4.68
CA GLY A 101 6.54 7.06 -4.19
C GLY A 101 7.64 8.12 -3.93
N ARG A 102 8.77 7.73 -3.33
CA ARG A 102 9.91 8.61 -3.11
C ARG A 102 10.51 9.13 -4.42
N ILE A 103 10.73 8.25 -5.39
CA ILE A 103 11.28 8.62 -6.70
C ILE A 103 10.33 9.59 -7.42
N LEU A 104 9.01 9.30 -7.44
CA LEU A 104 8.03 10.17 -8.08
C LEU A 104 7.92 11.53 -7.39
N MET A 105 8.03 11.60 -6.06
CA MET A 105 8.10 12.88 -5.35
C MET A 105 9.34 13.68 -5.74
N SER A 106 10.51 13.03 -5.81
CA SER A 106 11.75 13.66 -6.29
C SER A 106 11.60 14.17 -7.72
N LEU A 107 11.06 13.36 -8.63
CA LEU A 107 10.78 13.78 -10.02
C LEU A 107 9.84 14.99 -10.06
N ARG A 108 8.78 14.98 -9.26
CA ARG A 108 7.85 16.12 -9.18
C ARG A 108 8.54 17.41 -8.72
N THR A 109 9.42 17.31 -7.72
CA THR A 109 10.18 18.45 -7.22
C THR A 109 11.12 18.99 -8.30
N LEU A 110 11.87 18.13 -8.98
CA LEU A 110 12.78 18.50 -10.04
C LEU A 110 12.07 19.11 -11.25
N ALA A 111 10.96 18.53 -11.67
CA ALA A 111 10.19 19.01 -12.83
C ALA A 111 9.49 20.36 -12.59
N ASN A 112 9.28 20.76 -11.33
CA ASN A 112 8.68 22.05 -10.97
C ASN A 112 9.73 23.06 -10.43
N ALA A 113 11.03 22.74 -10.50
CA ALA A 113 12.08 23.63 -10.07
C ALA A 113 12.21 24.81 -11.04
N PRO A 114 12.53 26.04 -10.56
CA PRO A 114 12.74 27.20 -11.42
C PRO A 114 13.89 27.01 -12.40
N GLN A 115 14.89 26.25 -12.03
CA GLN A 115 15.99 25.83 -12.88
C GLN A 115 15.90 24.34 -13.11
N LEU A 116 15.74 23.94 -14.37
CA LEU A 116 15.65 22.55 -14.76
C LEU A 116 17.05 21.91 -14.75
N ASP A 117 17.19 20.79 -14.08
CA ASP A 117 18.38 19.93 -14.11
C ASP A 117 18.03 18.62 -14.82
N ASP A 118 18.20 18.61 -16.12
CA ASP A 118 17.89 17.46 -16.97
C ASP A 118 18.71 16.22 -16.58
N ALA A 119 19.93 16.40 -16.07
CA ALA A 119 20.78 15.30 -15.64
C ALA A 119 20.18 14.61 -14.42
N GLN A 120 19.74 15.36 -13.41
CA GLN A 120 19.07 14.81 -12.23
C GLN A 120 17.72 14.20 -12.60
N ILE A 121 16.94 14.82 -13.47
CA ILE A 121 15.67 14.24 -13.96
C ILE A 121 15.92 12.89 -14.62
N LYS A 122 16.91 12.82 -15.52
CA LYS A 122 17.30 11.57 -16.20
C LYS A 122 17.73 10.48 -15.20
N GLU A 123 18.53 10.85 -14.21
CA GLU A 123 18.93 9.91 -13.14
C GLU A 123 17.71 9.33 -12.42
N ARG A 124 16.73 10.15 -12.04
CA ARG A 124 15.52 9.68 -11.35
C ARG A 124 14.62 8.83 -12.25
N LEU A 125 14.56 9.13 -13.55
CA LEU A 125 13.83 8.29 -14.51
C LEU A 125 14.49 6.91 -14.66
N ASN A 126 15.82 6.85 -14.74
CA ASN A 126 16.54 5.58 -14.76
C ASN A 126 16.31 4.80 -13.46
N ALA A 127 16.39 5.47 -12.30
CA ALA A 127 16.11 4.83 -11.00
C ALA A 127 14.67 4.28 -10.94
N LEU A 128 13.70 4.93 -11.57
CA LEU A 128 12.32 4.43 -11.65
C LEU A 128 12.24 3.15 -12.50
N GLN A 129 12.92 3.11 -13.65
CA GLN A 129 12.97 1.93 -14.53
C GLN A 129 13.65 0.75 -13.83
N ASP A 130 14.78 0.99 -13.16
CA ASP A 130 15.50 -0.03 -12.40
C ASP A 130 14.66 -0.59 -11.24
N LEU A 131 13.91 0.29 -10.55
CA LEU A 131 12.99 -0.13 -9.51
C LEU A 131 11.86 -1.01 -10.07
N GLU A 132 11.29 -0.65 -11.21
CA GLU A 132 10.22 -1.43 -11.85
C GLU A 132 10.70 -2.82 -12.24
N ALA A 133 11.91 -2.94 -12.80
CA ALA A 133 12.51 -4.22 -13.14
C ALA A 133 12.77 -5.09 -11.89
N ARG A 134 13.38 -4.52 -10.84
CA ARG A 134 13.64 -5.20 -9.57
C ARG A 134 12.35 -5.63 -8.88
N SER A 135 11.38 -4.73 -8.77
CA SER A 135 10.08 -5.01 -8.13
C SER A 135 9.34 -6.14 -8.83
N THR A 136 9.41 -6.22 -10.17
CA THR A 136 8.82 -7.32 -10.94
C THR A 136 9.48 -8.66 -10.60
N ALA A 137 10.81 -8.68 -10.52
CA ALA A 137 11.57 -9.88 -10.17
C ALA A 137 11.29 -10.34 -8.72
N ASP A 138 11.27 -9.40 -7.78
CA ASP A 138 11.01 -9.68 -6.37
C ASP A 138 9.58 -10.17 -6.13
N LEU A 139 8.60 -9.57 -6.80
CA LEU A 139 7.21 -10.05 -6.77
C LEU A 139 7.09 -11.46 -7.33
N LYS A 140 7.72 -11.72 -8.48
CA LYS A 140 7.73 -13.07 -9.04
C LYS A 140 8.31 -14.08 -8.06
N LYS A 141 9.44 -13.79 -7.46
CA LYS A 141 10.09 -14.65 -6.45
C LYS A 141 9.17 -14.90 -5.25
N ALA A 142 8.48 -13.88 -4.76
CA ALA A 142 7.55 -14.02 -3.64
C ALA A 142 6.34 -14.88 -4.01
N TYR A 143 5.81 -14.74 -5.22
CA TYR A 143 4.74 -15.62 -5.73
C TYR A 143 5.20 -17.05 -5.92
N ASP A 144 6.35 -17.27 -6.53
CA ASP A 144 6.92 -18.61 -6.72
C ASP A 144 7.11 -19.32 -5.37
N ALA A 145 7.51 -18.59 -4.32
CA ALA A 145 7.64 -19.13 -2.96
C ALA A 145 6.31 -19.55 -2.34
N ILE A 146 5.21 -18.88 -2.65
CA ILE A 146 3.86 -19.27 -2.22
C ILE A 146 3.39 -20.48 -3.03
N ASP A 147 3.58 -20.45 -4.35
CA ASP A 147 3.14 -21.51 -5.26
C ASP A 147 3.79 -22.86 -4.94
N GLN A 148 5.03 -22.87 -4.42
CA GLN A 148 5.70 -24.08 -3.93
C GLN A 148 5.02 -24.74 -2.72
N LEU A 149 4.19 -24.02 -2.00
CA LEU A 149 3.46 -24.54 -0.84
C LEU A 149 2.06 -25.06 -1.18
N LEU A 150 1.54 -24.64 -2.34
CA LEU A 150 0.16 -24.83 -2.75
C LEU A 150 0.06 -25.83 -3.91
N ASP A 151 -0.93 -26.68 -3.87
CA ASP A 151 -1.30 -27.47 -5.04
C ASP A 151 -1.89 -26.58 -6.16
N ILE A 152 -2.09 -27.15 -7.34
CA ILE A 152 -2.53 -26.38 -8.51
C ILE A 152 -3.93 -25.75 -8.32
N ARG A 153 -4.83 -26.38 -7.55
CA ARG A 153 -6.15 -25.84 -7.22
C ARG A 153 -6.05 -24.72 -6.22
N GLN A 154 -5.23 -24.92 -5.19
CA GLN A 154 -4.95 -23.89 -4.19
C GLN A 154 -4.27 -22.67 -4.79
N GLN A 155 -3.34 -22.85 -5.75
CA GLN A 155 -2.74 -21.76 -6.51
C GLN A 155 -3.80 -20.95 -7.28
N ALA A 156 -4.72 -21.63 -7.97
CA ALA A 156 -5.83 -20.96 -8.67
C ALA A 156 -6.72 -20.18 -7.69
N LYS A 157 -7.11 -20.79 -6.56
CA LYS A 157 -7.86 -20.13 -5.50
C LYS A 157 -7.13 -18.93 -4.93
N PHE A 158 -5.81 -19.02 -4.74
CA PHE A 158 -5.00 -17.93 -4.26
C PHE A 158 -5.03 -16.72 -5.21
N ARG A 159 -4.93 -16.91 -6.53
CA ARG A 159 -5.04 -15.81 -7.50
C ARG A 159 -6.42 -15.14 -7.46
N ILE A 160 -7.50 -15.93 -7.36
CA ILE A 160 -8.88 -15.42 -7.23
C ILE A 160 -9.03 -14.66 -5.90
N PHE A 161 -8.54 -15.23 -4.82
CA PHE A 161 -8.56 -14.62 -3.49
C PHE A 161 -7.87 -13.24 -3.48
N GLU A 162 -6.68 -13.13 -4.06
CA GLU A 162 -5.95 -11.86 -4.13
C GLU A 162 -6.73 -10.80 -4.90
N GLU A 163 -7.30 -11.16 -6.07
CA GLU A 163 -8.12 -10.23 -6.85
C GLU A 163 -9.32 -9.72 -6.04
N GLN A 164 -10.00 -10.60 -5.32
CA GLN A 164 -11.12 -10.22 -4.46
C GLN A 164 -10.69 -9.31 -3.30
N MET A 165 -9.53 -9.59 -2.71
CA MET A 165 -8.99 -8.78 -1.62
C MET A 165 -8.61 -7.37 -2.11
N GLU A 166 -7.96 -7.24 -3.25
CA GLU A 166 -7.61 -5.93 -3.81
C GLU A 166 -8.86 -5.11 -4.17
N ARG A 167 -9.90 -5.73 -4.72
CA ARG A 167 -11.19 -5.05 -4.97
C ARG A 167 -11.82 -4.53 -3.68
N ARG A 168 -11.91 -5.37 -2.64
CA ARG A 168 -12.47 -4.97 -1.34
C ARG A 168 -11.69 -3.83 -0.69
N LYS A 169 -10.38 -3.88 -0.77
CA LYS A 169 -9.51 -2.82 -0.27
C LYS A 169 -9.79 -1.49 -0.97
N LEU A 170 -9.89 -1.51 -2.30
CA LEU A 170 -10.21 -0.33 -3.09
C LEU A 170 -11.58 0.25 -2.71
N GLU A 171 -12.60 -0.59 -2.57
CA GLU A 171 -13.94 -0.17 -2.13
C GLU A 171 -13.92 0.50 -0.76
N LEU A 172 -13.20 -0.08 0.22
CA LEU A 172 -13.08 0.49 1.56
C LEU A 172 -12.42 1.86 1.55
N VAL A 173 -11.33 2.01 0.77
CA VAL A 173 -10.64 3.29 0.61
C VAL A 173 -11.55 4.33 -0.05
N MET A 174 -12.31 3.96 -1.07
CA MET A 174 -13.24 4.87 -1.73
C MET A 174 -14.39 5.30 -0.80
N ARG A 175 -14.98 4.37 -0.04
CA ARG A 175 -16.02 4.69 0.97
C ARG A 175 -15.48 5.61 2.07
N ALA A 176 -14.25 5.38 2.53
CA ALA A 176 -13.62 6.23 3.54
C ALA A 176 -13.39 7.66 3.02
N ARG A 177 -13.03 7.82 1.74
CA ARG A 177 -12.88 9.14 1.09
C ARG A 177 -14.22 9.87 0.95
N GLN A 178 -15.27 9.17 0.54
CA GLN A 178 -16.60 9.76 0.39
C GLN A 178 -17.17 10.28 1.71
N ARG A 179 -16.90 9.59 2.83
CA ARG A 179 -17.33 10.04 4.18
C ARG A 179 -16.61 11.31 4.66
N LYS A 180 -15.41 11.59 4.13
CA LYS A 180 -14.61 12.79 4.46
C LYS A 180 -14.97 14.01 3.61
N GLN A 181 -15.78 13.86 2.55
CA GLN A 181 -16.28 15.00 1.79
C GLN A 181 -17.55 15.52 2.49
N PRO A 182 -17.56 16.77 3.02
CA PRO A 182 -18.77 17.36 3.57
C PRO A 182 -19.81 17.43 2.43
N LYS A 183 -21.04 17.05 2.74
CA LYS A 183 -22.16 17.32 1.83
C LYS A 183 -22.30 18.84 1.73
N LEU A 184 -22.00 19.39 0.54
CA LEU A 184 -22.33 20.77 0.19
C LEU A 184 -23.85 20.97 0.19
#